data_aeaf048aee643de771f75d52c2c53dd4
#
_entry.id   aeaf048aee643de771f75d52c2c53dd4
#
_cell.length_a   1.000
_cell.length_b   1.000
_cell.length_c   1.000
_cell.angle_alpha   90.00
_cell.angle_beta   90.00
_cell.angle_gamma   90.00
#
_symmetry.space_group_name_H-M   'P 1'
#
loop_
_entity.id
_entity.type
_entity.pdbx_description
1 polymer ?
#
loop_
_entity_poly.entity_id
_entity_poly.type
_entity_poly.pdbx_seq_one_letter_code
_entity_poly.pdbx_strand_id
1 'polypeptide(L)'
;MDLSGSGLNLTGGTNINTGARGDILVYNASGNITKLNIGTNGQVLKSNGSDLTFGSIGGATNVYYVSKNGSNSSDGTSIDSAFASIKHAVANIGTPTATNPAIIFVKAGTYEEASLPIVVPAHTTIAGDSIRATVIKPASGLDSGGSIQNNRSTLFKMS
;
A
#
# COMPACT_ATOMS: atom_id res chain seq x y z
N MET A 1 41.21 -10.90 23.33
CA MET A 1 39.91 -11.45 23.78
C MET A 1 39.97 -12.93 23.49
N ASP A 2 40.07 -13.74 24.53
CA ASP A 2 40.15 -15.21 24.40
C ASP A 2 38.74 -15.75 24.21
N LEU A 3 38.46 -16.34 23.06
CA LEU A 3 37.20 -16.99 22.72
C LEU A 3 37.26 -18.51 22.96
N SER A 4 38.11 -18.96 23.90
CA SER A 4 38.30 -20.37 24.25
C SER A 4 37.19 -20.98 25.13
N GLY A 5 36.13 -20.22 25.41
CA GLY A 5 34.94 -20.77 26.05
C GLY A 5 33.95 -21.30 25.00
N SER A 6 33.28 -22.40 25.29
CA SER A 6 32.34 -23.17 24.48
C SER A 6 31.16 -22.37 23.83
N GLY A 7 31.38 -21.14 23.38
CA GLY A 7 30.34 -20.22 23.08
C GLY A 7 30.12 -19.84 21.61
N LEU A 8 31.14 -19.72 20.77
CA LEU A 8 30.91 -19.27 19.38
C LEU A 8 31.74 -20.13 18.42
N ASN A 9 31.13 -21.20 17.95
CA ASN A 9 31.72 -22.04 16.92
C ASN A 9 31.27 -21.59 15.53
N LEU A 10 32.11 -20.84 14.85
CA LEU A 10 31.88 -20.40 13.46
C LEU A 10 32.37 -21.50 12.50
N THR A 11 31.72 -22.67 12.53
CA THR A 11 31.97 -23.72 11.55
C THR A 11 31.16 -23.48 10.31
N GLY A 12 31.79 -23.43 9.14
CA GLY A 12 31.11 -23.32 7.86
C GLY A 12 31.46 -22.09 7.01
N GLY A 13 32.60 -21.43 7.30
CA GLY A 13 33.11 -20.38 6.41
C GLY A 13 32.35 -19.06 6.44
N THR A 14 31.51 -18.84 7.44
CA THR A 14 30.83 -17.54 7.62
C THR A 14 31.84 -16.51 8.08
N ASN A 15 32.26 -15.64 7.18
CA ASN A 15 33.15 -14.54 7.49
C ASN A 15 32.36 -13.38 8.07
N ILE A 16 32.34 -13.25 9.40
CA ILE A 16 31.67 -12.15 10.10
C ILE A 16 32.39 -10.81 9.94
N ASN A 17 33.60 -10.81 9.37
CA ASN A 17 34.38 -9.57 9.13
C ASN A 17 33.94 -8.82 7.87
N THR A 18 33.03 -9.36 7.06
CA THR A 18 32.54 -8.73 5.84
C THR A 18 31.10 -8.22 5.97
N GLY A 19 30.67 -7.89 7.18
CA GLY A 19 29.37 -7.29 7.43
C GLY A 19 29.31 -5.85 6.95
N ALA A 20 28.15 -5.44 6.41
CA ALA A 20 27.84 -4.05 6.19
C ALA A 20 27.13 -3.46 7.43
N ARG A 21 27.15 -2.15 7.55
CA ARG A 21 26.42 -1.46 8.63
C ARG A 21 24.94 -1.82 8.57
N GLY A 22 24.41 -2.34 9.67
CA GLY A 22 23.00 -2.72 9.79
C GLY A 22 22.71 -4.19 9.49
N ASP A 23 23.68 -4.99 9.06
CA ASP A 23 23.52 -6.43 8.93
C ASP A 23 23.32 -7.08 10.31
N ILE A 24 22.57 -8.18 10.33
CA ILE A 24 22.25 -8.93 11.55
C ILE A 24 22.81 -10.35 11.39
N LEU A 25 23.42 -10.89 12.45
CA LEU A 25 23.78 -12.30 12.50
C LEU A 25 22.60 -13.12 13.02
N VAL A 26 22.24 -14.16 12.28
CA VAL A 26 21.12 -15.05 12.60
C VAL A 26 21.53 -16.51 12.47
N TYR A 27 20.80 -17.42 13.10
CA TYR A 27 20.94 -18.85 12.85
C TYR A 27 20.05 -19.23 11.64
N ASN A 28 20.60 -19.98 10.70
CA ASN A 28 19.85 -20.58 9.60
C ASN A 28 19.21 -21.93 10.00
N ALA A 29 18.45 -22.52 9.09
CA ALA A 29 17.78 -23.80 9.31
C ALA A 29 18.73 -24.99 9.68
N SER A 30 20.02 -24.88 9.37
CA SER A 30 21.04 -25.87 9.74
C SER A 30 21.71 -25.56 11.07
N GLY A 31 21.26 -24.54 11.81
CA GLY A 31 21.85 -24.14 13.10
C GLY A 31 23.19 -23.39 12.96
N ASN A 32 23.56 -22.96 11.76
CA ASN A 32 24.77 -22.19 11.52
C ASN A 32 24.50 -20.70 11.58
N ILE A 33 25.46 -19.92 12.11
CA ILE A 33 25.40 -18.47 12.07
C ILE A 33 25.58 -18.03 10.62
N THR A 34 24.66 -17.21 10.16
CA THR A 34 24.69 -16.58 8.83
C THR A 34 24.35 -15.10 8.96
N LYS A 35 24.63 -14.36 7.91
CA LYS A 35 24.34 -12.94 7.84
C LYS A 35 23.00 -12.70 7.16
N LEU A 36 22.13 -11.96 7.84
CA LEU A 36 20.93 -11.36 7.24
C LEU A 36 21.29 -9.92 6.86
N ASN A 37 21.34 -9.64 5.57
CA ASN A 37 21.62 -8.30 5.08
C ASN A 37 20.49 -7.35 5.49
N ILE A 38 20.88 -6.10 5.80
CA ILE A 38 19.87 -5.06 6.08
C ILE A 38 18.87 -4.94 4.93
N GLY A 39 17.59 -4.77 5.28
CA GLY A 39 16.52 -4.52 4.32
C GLY A 39 16.65 -3.15 3.64
N THR A 40 15.84 -2.95 2.62
CA THR A 40 15.72 -1.64 1.97
C THR A 40 14.88 -0.67 2.81
N ASN A 41 14.94 0.61 2.47
CA ASN A 41 14.16 1.63 3.16
C ASN A 41 12.67 1.27 3.21
N GLY A 42 12.05 1.41 4.38
CA GLY A 42 10.63 1.08 4.61
C GLY A 42 10.35 -0.40 4.92
N GLN A 43 11.35 -1.27 4.88
CA GLN A 43 11.20 -2.65 5.34
C GLN A 43 11.43 -2.77 6.85
N VAL A 44 10.75 -3.72 7.46
CA VAL A 44 10.92 -4.10 8.87
C VAL A 44 11.40 -5.54 8.98
N LEU A 45 12.13 -5.83 10.04
CA LEU A 45 12.48 -7.19 10.41
C LEU A 45 11.24 -7.92 10.89
N LYS A 46 10.95 -9.06 10.29
CA LYS A 46 9.79 -9.89 10.62
C LYS A 46 10.15 -11.37 10.60
N SER A 47 9.36 -12.19 11.28
CA SER A 47 9.42 -13.64 11.20
C SER A 47 8.39 -14.16 10.18
N ASN A 48 8.77 -15.19 9.43
CA ASN A 48 7.85 -15.97 8.59
C ASN A 48 7.37 -17.26 9.30
N GLY A 49 7.69 -17.41 10.59
CA GLY A 49 7.40 -18.61 11.40
C GLY A 49 8.59 -19.56 11.52
N SER A 50 9.59 -19.45 10.65
CA SER A 50 10.81 -20.28 10.67
C SER A 50 12.06 -19.41 10.73
N ASP A 51 12.13 -18.37 9.90
CA ASP A 51 13.31 -17.52 9.75
C ASP A 51 12.97 -16.05 9.99
N LEU A 52 14.01 -15.26 10.29
CA LEU A 52 13.96 -13.81 10.24
C LEU A 52 14.19 -13.33 8.81
N THR A 53 13.42 -12.33 8.38
CA THR A 53 13.53 -11.74 7.06
C THR A 53 13.13 -10.25 7.12
N PHE A 54 13.62 -9.45 6.19
CA PHE A 54 13.10 -8.11 5.99
C PHE A 54 11.95 -8.13 4.99
N GLY A 55 10.94 -7.35 5.27
CA GLY A 55 9.81 -7.20 4.35
C GLY A 55 8.93 -6.03 4.73
N SER A 56 8.05 -5.65 3.84
CA SER A 56 7.08 -4.58 4.11
C SER A 56 6.18 -4.95 5.29
N ILE A 57 5.78 -3.95 6.06
CA ILE A 57 4.74 -4.12 7.08
C ILE A 57 3.48 -4.54 6.34
N GLY A 58 2.97 -5.74 6.62
CA GLY A 58 1.68 -6.19 6.10
C GLY A 58 0.56 -5.37 6.73
N GLY A 59 0.23 -4.30 6.13
CA GLY A 59 -0.86 -3.37 6.42
C GLY A 59 -1.12 -2.61 5.14
N ALA A 60 -2.18 -1.85 5.00
CA ALA A 60 -2.48 -1.08 3.81
C ALA A 60 -1.32 -0.12 3.48
N THR A 61 -0.27 -0.64 2.84
CA THR A 61 0.86 0.15 2.33
C THR A 61 0.45 0.95 1.09
N ASN A 62 -0.67 0.54 0.46
CA ASN A 62 -1.25 1.21 -0.68
C ASN A 62 -2.39 2.11 -0.23
N VAL A 63 -2.04 3.19 0.47
CA VAL A 63 -2.99 4.23 0.86
C VAL A 63 -2.85 5.40 -0.10
N TYR A 64 -3.95 5.76 -0.73
CA TYR A 64 -4.02 6.87 -1.67
C TYR A 64 -5.03 7.90 -1.20
N TYR A 65 -4.81 9.13 -1.57
CA TYR A 65 -5.63 10.27 -1.15
C TYR A 65 -6.26 10.96 -2.35
N VAL A 66 -7.52 11.35 -2.19
CA VAL A 66 -8.24 12.19 -3.14
C VAL A 66 -8.72 13.43 -2.40
N SER A 67 -8.46 14.60 -2.98
CA SER A 67 -8.84 15.89 -2.42
C SER A 67 -9.31 16.84 -3.51
N LYS A 68 -10.24 17.75 -3.19
CA LYS A 68 -10.67 18.80 -4.11
C LYS A 68 -9.55 19.76 -4.50
N ASN A 69 -8.52 19.87 -3.63
CA ASN A 69 -7.32 20.67 -3.89
C ASN A 69 -6.17 19.83 -4.46
N GLY A 70 -6.43 18.56 -4.78
CA GLY A 70 -5.44 17.64 -5.34
C GLY A 70 -5.18 17.88 -6.83
N SER A 71 -4.25 17.12 -7.37
CA SER A 71 -3.88 17.14 -8.79
C SER A 71 -3.75 15.72 -9.33
N ASN A 72 -4.30 15.44 -10.51
CA ASN A 72 -4.11 14.16 -11.18
C ASN A 72 -2.70 13.99 -11.78
N SER A 73 -1.83 15.00 -11.64
CA SER A 73 -0.40 14.89 -11.92
C SER A 73 0.43 14.47 -10.70
N SER A 74 -0.18 14.42 -9.52
CA SER A 74 0.45 13.96 -8.28
C SER A 74 0.45 12.43 -8.21
N ASP A 75 1.13 11.85 -7.22
CA ASP A 75 1.23 10.39 -7.00
C ASP A 75 0.14 9.82 -6.09
N GLY A 76 -0.62 10.69 -5.41
CA GLY A 76 -1.71 10.30 -4.52
C GLY A 76 -1.29 9.68 -3.19
N THR A 77 -0.01 9.58 -2.88
CA THR A 77 0.50 8.81 -1.73
C THR A 77 0.45 9.56 -0.39
N SER A 78 0.13 10.86 -0.44
CA SER A 78 -0.04 11.70 0.74
C SER A 78 -1.20 12.67 0.54
N ILE A 79 -1.64 13.34 1.63
CA ILE A 79 -2.69 14.36 1.54
C ILE A 79 -2.23 15.58 0.73
N ASP A 80 -0.94 15.91 0.77
CA ASP A 80 -0.36 17.05 0.07
C ASP A 80 -0.12 16.74 -1.41
N SER A 81 0.00 15.45 -1.77
CA SER A 81 0.12 14.97 -3.15
C SER A 81 -1.14 14.21 -3.61
N ALA A 82 -2.30 14.54 -3.06
CA ALA A 82 -3.57 13.87 -3.36
C ALA A 82 -3.97 13.99 -4.83
N PHE A 83 -4.66 12.99 -5.35
CA PHE A 83 -5.35 13.06 -6.65
C PHE A 83 -6.54 14.03 -6.60
N ALA A 84 -6.94 14.54 -7.75
CA ALA A 84 -8.11 15.42 -7.87
C ALA A 84 -9.43 14.67 -8.07
N SER A 85 -9.42 13.44 -8.59
CA SER A 85 -10.61 12.66 -8.89
C SER A 85 -10.49 11.20 -8.44
N ILE A 86 -11.64 10.61 -8.12
CA ILE A 86 -11.72 9.21 -7.67
C ILE A 86 -11.43 8.27 -8.84
N LYS A 87 -11.95 8.57 -10.03
CA LYS A 87 -11.68 7.80 -11.24
C LYS A 87 -10.19 7.70 -11.54
N HIS A 88 -9.48 8.82 -11.41
CA HIS A 88 -8.02 8.84 -11.61
C HIS A 88 -7.30 8.02 -10.53
N ALA A 89 -7.67 8.17 -9.27
CA ALA A 89 -7.11 7.37 -8.19
C ALA A 89 -7.25 5.87 -8.48
N VAL A 90 -8.48 5.40 -8.76
CA VAL A 90 -8.77 3.98 -9.07
C VAL A 90 -7.92 3.45 -10.23
N ALA A 91 -7.65 4.28 -11.24
CA ALA A 91 -6.83 3.90 -12.39
C ALA A 91 -5.32 3.83 -12.08
N ASN A 92 -4.85 4.44 -10.99
CA ASN A 92 -3.43 4.60 -10.67
C ASN A 92 -2.96 3.90 -9.40
N ILE A 93 -3.82 3.14 -8.71
CA ILE A 93 -3.44 2.38 -7.50
C ILE A 93 -2.69 1.07 -7.80
N GLY A 94 -2.34 0.80 -9.05
CA GLY A 94 -1.70 -0.45 -9.45
C GLY A 94 -2.67 -1.64 -9.42
N THR A 95 -2.17 -2.81 -9.06
CA THR A 95 -2.98 -4.05 -8.96
C THR A 95 -3.06 -4.51 -7.51
N PRO A 96 -4.11 -4.15 -6.76
CA PRO A 96 -4.29 -4.61 -5.39
C PRO A 96 -4.50 -6.13 -5.33
N THR A 97 -4.04 -6.74 -4.24
CA THR A 97 -4.17 -8.18 -3.97
C THR A 97 -4.70 -8.42 -2.56
N ALA A 98 -5.11 -9.65 -2.24
CA ALA A 98 -5.55 -10.01 -0.89
C ALA A 98 -4.47 -9.76 0.19
N THR A 99 -3.20 -9.89 -0.17
CA THR A 99 -2.05 -9.64 0.72
C THR A 99 -1.52 -8.22 0.67
N ASN A 100 -1.95 -7.43 -0.32
CA ASN A 100 -1.57 -6.03 -0.50
C ASN A 100 -2.78 -5.22 -1.02
N PRO A 101 -3.82 -5.03 -0.19
CA PRO A 101 -5.01 -4.28 -0.56
C PRO A 101 -4.71 -2.79 -0.69
N ALA A 102 -5.57 -2.08 -1.42
CA ALA A 102 -5.50 -0.63 -1.54
C ALA A 102 -6.64 0.05 -0.76
N ILE A 103 -6.34 1.22 -0.20
CA ILE A 103 -7.31 2.11 0.40
C ILE A 103 -7.22 3.47 -0.29
N ILE A 104 -8.34 4.00 -0.73
CA ILE A 104 -8.45 5.36 -1.28
C ILE A 104 -9.24 6.21 -0.27
N PHE A 105 -8.55 7.12 0.39
CA PHE A 105 -9.17 8.11 1.27
C PHE A 105 -9.64 9.33 0.48
N VAL A 106 -10.93 9.59 0.52
CA VAL A 106 -11.56 10.72 -0.16
C VAL A 106 -11.90 11.80 0.86
N LYS A 107 -11.21 12.92 0.80
CA LYS A 107 -11.46 14.07 1.67
C LYS A 107 -12.85 14.63 1.46
N ALA A 108 -13.37 15.34 2.46
CA ALA A 108 -14.64 16.04 2.37
C ALA A 108 -14.68 16.92 1.13
N GLY A 109 -15.79 16.87 0.40
CA GLY A 109 -16.00 17.61 -0.84
C GLY A 109 -17.01 16.95 -1.77
N THR A 110 -17.45 17.69 -2.79
CA THR A 110 -18.29 17.15 -3.85
C THR A 110 -17.43 16.84 -5.08
N TYR A 111 -17.37 15.58 -5.45
CA TYR A 111 -16.60 15.06 -6.58
C TYR A 111 -17.53 14.77 -7.75
N GLU A 112 -17.34 15.50 -8.84
CA GLU A 112 -18.08 15.32 -10.08
C GLU A 112 -17.25 14.49 -11.04
N GLU A 113 -17.68 13.25 -11.30
CA GLU A 113 -16.98 12.32 -12.16
C GLU A 113 -17.54 12.32 -13.58
N ALA A 114 -16.69 12.72 -14.52
CA ALA A 114 -17.10 12.89 -15.92
C ALA A 114 -17.13 11.59 -16.72
N SER A 115 -16.49 10.54 -16.24
CA SER A 115 -16.37 9.26 -16.95
C SER A 115 -16.83 8.09 -16.08
N LEU A 116 -18.00 7.56 -16.36
CA LEU A 116 -18.64 6.48 -15.61
C LEU A 116 -18.78 5.20 -16.47
N PRO A 117 -18.89 4.04 -15.84
CA PRO A 117 -18.77 3.78 -14.40
C PRO A 117 -17.33 3.88 -13.90
N ILE A 118 -17.15 4.08 -12.59
CA ILE A 118 -15.88 3.87 -11.92
C ILE A 118 -15.77 2.38 -11.61
N VAL A 119 -14.86 1.68 -12.28
CA VAL A 119 -14.62 0.25 -12.03
C VAL A 119 -13.59 0.13 -10.93
N VAL A 120 -14.03 -0.31 -9.75
CA VAL A 120 -13.17 -0.47 -8.57
C VAL A 120 -12.52 -1.85 -8.61
N PRO A 121 -11.19 -1.95 -8.63
CA PRO A 121 -10.50 -3.23 -8.60
C PRO A 121 -10.82 -4.04 -7.34
N ALA A 122 -10.73 -5.37 -7.42
CA ALA A 122 -10.80 -6.23 -6.25
C ALA A 122 -9.77 -5.80 -5.19
N HIS A 123 -10.01 -6.10 -3.91
CA HIS A 123 -9.14 -5.74 -2.79
C HIS A 123 -8.89 -4.22 -2.62
N THR A 124 -9.85 -3.39 -3.07
CA THR A 124 -9.79 -1.94 -2.95
C THR A 124 -10.93 -1.44 -2.07
N THR A 125 -10.60 -0.58 -1.11
CA THR A 125 -11.58 0.13 -0.28
C THR A 125 -11.56 1.62 -0.62
N ILE A 126 -12.73 2.21 -0.84
CA ILE A 126 -12.89 3.66 -0.96
C ILE A 126 -13.56 4.14 0.32
N ALA A 127 -12.87 4.99 1.08
CA ALA A 127 -13.32 5.53 2.35
C ALA A 127 -13.45 7.05 2.27
N GLY A 128 -14.65 7.57 2.51
CA GLY A 128 -14.88 9.01 2.62
C GLY A 128 -14.52 9.54 4.01
N ASP A 129 -13.96 10.72 4.07
CA ASP A 129 -13.59 11.43 5.30
C ASP A 129 -14.81 11.72 6.19
N SER A 130 -15.99 11.94 5.57
CA SER A 130 -17.24 12.22 6.27
C SER A 130 -18.42 11.69 5.50
N ILE A 131 -19.32 11.01 6.18
CA ILE A 131 -20.56 10.46 5.57
C ILE A 131 -21.50 11.52 4.98
N ARG A 132 -21.39 12.77 5.44
CA ARG A 132 -22.25 13.87 4.99
C ARG A 132 -21.53 14.88 4.10
N ALA A 133 -20.22 14.96 4.22
CA ALA A 133 -19.42 15.96 3.53
C ALA A 133 -18.61 15.38 2.35
N THR A 134 -18.57 14.06 2.17
CA THR A 134 -17.97 13.40 1.00
C THR A 134 -19.09 12.95 0.07
N VAL A 135 -19.27 13.67 -1.03
CA VAL A 135 -20.33 13.41 -2.02
C VAL A 135 -19.67 13.08 -3.37
N ILE A 136 -20.08 11.96 -3.96
CA ILE A 136 -19.65 11.55 -5.29
C ILE A 136 -20.88 11.54 -6.20
N LYS A 137 -20.81 12.25 -7.32
CA LYS A 137 -21.91 12.35 -8.28
C LYS A 137 -21.39 12.40 -9.73
N PRO A 138 -22.23 12.06 -10.71
CA PRO A 138 -21.92 12.32 -12.11
C PRO A 138 -21.69 13.81 -12.36
N ALA A 139 -20.79 14.14 -13.29
CA ALA A 139 -20.66 15.51 -13.78
C ALA A 139 -21.92 15.97 -14.51
N SER A 140 -22.19 17.27 -14.48
CA SER A 140 -23.33 17.88 -15.16
C SER A 140 -23.36 17.52 -16.65
N GLY A 141 -24.51 17.12 -17.16
CA GLY A 141 -24.69 16.71 -18.57
C GLY A 141 -24.63 15.20 -18.80
N LEU A 142 -24.11 14.39 -17.86
CA LEU A 142 -24.25 12.93 -17.93
C LEU A 142 -25.63 12.45 -17.44
N ASP A 143 -26.43 13.38 -16.94
CA ASP A 143 -27.76 13.17 -16.36
C ASP A 143 -28.90 13.42 -17.36
N SER A 144 -28.61 13.80 -18.60
CA SER A 144 -29.58 14.31 -19.57
C SER A 144 -30.29 13.24 -20.40
N GLY A 145 -30.33 12.00 -19.95
CA GLY A 145 -30.89 10.89 -20.74
C GLY A 145 -31.82 9.92 -20.01
N GLY A 146 -32.51 10.33 -18.96
CA GLY A 146 -33.52 9.47 -18.35
C GLY A 146 -33.30 9.15 -16.90
N SER A 147 -34.30 9.46 -16.13
CA SER A 147 -34.58 9.02 -14.77
C SER A 147 -33.38 8.78 -13.83
N ILE A 148 -33.14 9.77 -13.01
CA ILE A 148 -32.15 9.83 -11.91
C ILE A 148 -32.17 8.60 -10.98
N GLN A 149 -33.20 7.77 -11.04
CA GLN A 149 -33.40 6.64 -10.14
C GLN A 149 -32.53 5.42 -10.44
N ASN A 150 -32.00 5.27 -11.65
CA ASN A 150 -31.23 4.09 -12.03
C ASN A 150 -29.70 4.29 -12.04
N ASN A 151 -29.21 5.50 -11.88
CA ASN A 151 -27.77 5.78 -12.03
C ASN A 151 -26.94 5.66 -10.76
N ARG A 152 -27.55 5.56 -9.59
CA ARG A 152 -26.81 5.35 -8.35
C ARG A 152 -26.15 3.96 -8.26
N SER A 153 -26.73 2.97 -8.91
CA SER A 153 -26.20 1.60 -8.94
C SER A 153 -25.06 1.40 -9.95
N THR A 154 -24.82 2.37 -10.84
CA THR A 154 -23.78 2.30 -11.88
C THR A 154 -22.61 3.24 -11.66
N LEU A 155 -22.60 4.03 -10.57
CA LEU A 155 -21.48 4.91 -10.24
C LEU A 155 -20.19 4.10 -9.95
N PHE A 156 -20.33 2.98 -9.27
CA PHE A 156 -19.25 2.04 -9.00
C PHE A 156 -19.58 0.65 -9.52
N LYS A 157 -18.59 0.01 -10.11
CA LYS A 157 -18.61 -1.41 -10.48
C LYS A 157 -17.40 -2.09 -9.84
N MET A 158 -17.66 -3.20 -9.15
CA MET A 158 -16.60 -4.09 -8.67
C MET A 158 -16.19 -5.04 -9.79
N SER A 159 -14.91 -5.23 -9.94
CA SER A 159 -14.31 -6.19 -10.88
C SER A 159 -13.96 -7.49 -10.17
#